data_6f76ae01a6a72d9914f443ee3e7b200b
#
_entry.id   6f76ae01a6a72d9914f443ee3e7b200b
#
_cell.length_a   1.000
_cell.length_b   1.000
_cell.length_c   1.000
_cell.angle_alpha   90.00
_cell.angle_beta   90.00
_cell.angle_gamma   90.00
#
_symmetry.space_group_name_H-M   'P 1'
#
loop_
_entity.id
_entity.type
_entity.pdbx_description
1 polymer ?
#
loop_
_entity_poly.entity_id
_entity_poly.type
_entity_poly.pdbx_seq_one_letter_code
_entity_poly.pdbx_strand_id
1 'polypeptide(L)'
;MTNDSNAESGSDSVLGTIPARGGVKSVGQQLLLLQDQLKQVKEEKKKIIENYTSERTMRKKYYNMVEDMKGKIRVFCRIRPVSRKEFAQGEAVVVEKVDDYSVTVETPRGQREFQFDKVFSAEASQDDLFHDTSRLIQSSIDGYNVCIFSYGQTGSGKTFTMVGDKEQKAPGIMPRSFKAMFDIIQENTTKFDFKVSAYMLELYNDRLQDLFVGLAGESHSQPQSHGQARRVEIKRNRNGLVFAQGAETKEASSAQELYALFQKACTNRHISCTKMNVESSRSHLIVGIMVETRSLTNGSVSTGKLSLVDLAGSERAAKTGAKDDQLKEANSINKSLSALGDVISALSAELPHVPYRNSKLTQVMQDSLGGNAKTIMIVNVSPCHGNLDETLTSLNYATRVKAITNNVQRNVDSKEIAKLKEVIVKLRSGQTVEEDDV
;
A
#
# COMPACT_ATOMS: atom_id res chain seq x y z
N MET A 1 -74.07 -12.20 -9.41
CA MET A 1 -75.04 -11.23 -9.86
C MET A 1 -74.44 -10.55 -11.04
N THR A 2 -74.71 -11.09 -12.13
CA THR A 2 -75.57 -10.69 -13.26
C THR A 2 -74.87 -9.68 -14.15
N ASN A 3 -74.42 -10.14 -15.29
CA ASN A 3 -75.12 -10.22 -16.62
C ASN A 3 -74.97 -8.90 -17.37
N ASP A 4 -74.85 -8.75 -18.59
CA ASP A 4 -74.78 -9.58 -19.81
C ASP A 4 -74.55 -8.62 -20.97
N SER A 5 -73.82 -9.02 -21.94
CA SER A 5 -74.12 -9.23 -23.37
C SER A 5 -74.59 -8.01 -24.19
N ASN A 6 -74.03 -7.67 -25.31
CA ASN A 6 -74.26 -8.28 -26.61
C ASN A 6 -73.59 -7.48 -27.74
N ALA A 7 -73.03 -8.18 -28.62
CA ALA A 7 -72.73 -8.07 -30.00
C ALA A 7 -73.69 -7.24 -30.86
N GLU A 8 -73.18 -6.55 -31.87
CA GLU A 8 -73.57 -6.86 -33.27
C GLU A 8 -72.73 -6.15 -34.32
N SER A 9 -72.57 -6.83 -35.37
CA SER A 9 -71.80 -6.64 -36.59
C SER A 9 -72.27 -5.44 -37.43
N GLY A 10 -71.39 -4.88 -38.23
CA GLY A 10 -71.69 -3.98 -39.32
C GLY A 10 -70.49 -3.71 -40.19
N SER A 11 -70.33 -4.49 -41.24
CA SER A 11 -69.45 -4.21 -42.36
C SER A 11 -69.94 -2.99 -43.13
N ASP A 12 -69.04 -2.02 -43.37
CA ASP A 12 -69.05 -1.32 -44.63
C ASP A 12 -67.69 -0.71 -44.99
N SER A 13 -67.28 -1.07 -46.19
CA SER A 13 -66.10 -0.59 -46.88
C SER A 13 -66.28 0.85 -47.35
N VAL A 14 -65.42 1.74 -46.91
CA VAL A 14 -65.15 2.99 -47.62
C VAL A 14 -63.66 3.16 -47.82
N LEU A 15 -63.23 2.95 -49.06
CA LEU A 15 -61.97 3.43 -49.59
C LEU A 15 -61.96 4.96 -49.46
N GLY A 16 -61.21 5.49 -48.45
CA GLY A 16 -60.96 6.90 -48.29
C GLY A 16 -59.50 7.14 -48.60
N THR A 17 -59.24 7.85 -49.66
CA THR A 17 -57.98 8.42 -50.15
C THR A 17 -57.01 8.83 -49.07
N ILE A 18 -55.80 8.25 -49.14
CA ILE A 18 -54.62 8.66 -48.35
C ILE A 18 -54.21 10.06 -48.81
N PRO A 19 -54.09 11.07 -47.96
CA PRO A 19 -53.41 12.29 -48.29
C PRO A 19 -51.89 12.11 -48.09
N ALA A 20 -51.27 11.57 -49.11
CA ALA A 20 -49.83 11.55 -49.21
C ALA A 20 -49.32 12.96 -49.54
N ARG A 21 -48.94 13.75 -48.53
CA ARG A 21 -48.00 14.90 -48.64
C ARG A 21 -47.73 15.66 -47.32
N GLY A 22 -48.41 15.37 -46.22
CA GLY A 22 -48.18 16.02 -44.92
C GLY A 22 -47.17 15.30 -44.02
N GLY A 23 -47.07 13.97 -44.15
CA GLY A 23 -46.26 13.14 -43.21
C GLY A 23 -44.75 13.29 -43.30
N VAL A 24 -44.20 13.50 -44.50
CA VAL A 24 -42.75 13.59 -44.71
C VAL A 24 -42.15 14.89 -44.17
N LYS A 25 -42.86 16.01 -44.27
CA LYS A 25 -42.43 17.30 -43.68
C LYS A 25 -42.50 17.27 -42.16
N SER A 26 -43.47 16.58 -41.57
CA SER A 26 -43.60 16.41 -40.11
C SER A 26 -42.48 15.53 -39.54
N VAL A 27 -42.13 14.42 -40.20
CA VAL A 27 -41.03 13.53 -39.79
C VAL A 27 -39.66 14.24 -39.91
N GLY A 28 -39.43 15.04 -40.96
CA GLY A 28 -38.21 15.81 -41.11
C GLY A 28 -38.06 16.87 -40.03
N GLN A 29 -39.15 17.56 -39.64
CA GLN A 29 -39.10 18.52 -38.52
C GLN A 29 -38.85 17.83 -37.16
N GLN A 30 -39.45 16.67 -36.93
CA GLN A 30 -39.16 15.88 -35.71
C GLN A 30 -37.72 15.38 -35.68
N LEU A 31 -37.16 14.97 -36.82
CA LEU A 31 -35.75 14.56 -36.90
C LEU A 31 -34.78 15.69 -36.58
N LEU A 32 -35.03 16.91 -37.08
CA LEU A 32 -34.25 18.09 -36.76
C LEU A 32 -34.31 18.44 -35.27
N LEU A 33 -35.53 18.39 -34.68
CA LEU A 33 -35.72 18.63 -33.25
C LEU A 33 -34.94 17.63 -32.38
N LEU A 34 -35.00 16.35 -32.76
CA LEU A 34 -34.24 15.27 -32.08
C LEU A 34 -32.74 15.44 -32.24
N GLN A 35 -32.28 15.92 -33.41
CA GLN A 35 -30.85 16.21 -33.61
C GLN A 35 -30.38 17.38 -32.73
N ASP A 36 -31.15 18.43 -32.59
CA ASP A 36 -30.84 19.55 -31.71
C ASP A 36 -30.89 19.14 -30.24
N GLN A 37 -31.86 18.35 -29.82
CA GLN A 37 -31.89 17.78 -28.45
C GLN A 37 -30.66 16.90 -28.19
N LEU A 38 -30.28 16.04 -29.14
CA LEU A 38 -29.12 15.20 -29.03
C LEU A 38 -27.83 16.03 -28.91
N LYS A 39 -27.72 17.14 -29.64
CA LYS A 39 -26.61 18.06 -29.57
C LYS A 39 -26.53 18.74 -28.19
N GLN A 40 -27.66 19.23 -27.68
CA GLN A 40 -27.76 19.84 -26.34
C GLN A 40 -27.36 18.85 -25.25
N VAL A 41 -27.90 17.62 -25.28
CA VAL A 41 -27.54 16.56 -24.30
C VAL A 41 -26.04 16.22 -24.37
N LYS A 42 -25.45 16.19 -25.57
CA LYS A 42 -24.00 15.97 -25.73
C LYS A 42 -23.18 17.09 -25.11
N GLU A 43 -23.58 18.33 -25.27
CA GLU A 43 -22.89 19.50 -24.68
C GLU A 43 -23.07 19.53 -23.16
N GLU A 44 -24.26 19.24 -22.64
CA GLU A 44 -24.50 19.09 -21.20
C GLU A 44 -23.69 17.97 -20.60
N LYS A 45 -23.65 16.79 -21.24
CA LYS A 45 -22.81 15.68 -20.84
C LYS A 45 -21.34 16.07 -20.79
N LYS A 46 -20.86 16.82 -21.79
CA LYS A 46 -19.46 17.31 -21.82
C LYS A 46 -19.18 18.23 -20.64
N LYS A 47 -20.06 19.20 -20.35
CA LYS A 47 -19.92 20.08 -19.17
C LYS A 47 -19.96 19.33 -17.85
N ILE A 48 -20.84 18.35 -17.71
CA ILE A 48 -20.89 17.49 -16.50
C ILE A 48 -19.59 16.73 -16.32
N ILE A 49 -19.03 16.16 -17.40
CA ILE A 49 -17.75 15.45 -17.35
C ILE A 49 -16.60 16.40 -16.98
N GLU A 50 -16.57 17.61 -17.53
CA GLU A 50 -15.56 18.63 -17.21
C GLU A 50 -15.66 19.06 -15.75
N ASN A 51 -16.86 19.35 -15.25
CA ASN A 51 -17.12 19.72 -13.86
C ASN A 51 -16.76 18.57 -12.90
N TYR A 52 -17.19 17.35 -13.18
CA TYR A 52 -16.85 16.17 -12.39
C TYR A 52 -15.35 15.94 -12.32
N THR A 53 -14.66 16.12 -13.45
CA THR A 53 -13.19 15.98 -13.53
C THR A 53 -12.48 17.06 -12.71
N SER A 54 -12.96 18.31 -12.78
CA SER A 54 -12.43 19.42 -11.99
C SER A 54 -12.64 19.20 -10.50
N GLU A 55 -13.87 18.85 -10.10
CA GLU A 55 -14.21 18.59 -8.70
C GLU A 55 -13.40 17.41 -8.13
N ARG A 56 -13.25 16.32 -8.89
CA ARG A 56 -12.40 15.17 -8.52
C ARG A 56 -10.95 15.58 -8.32
N THR A 57 -10.42 16.44 -9.19
CA THR A 57 -9.04 16.97 -9.09
C THR A 57 -8.88 17.82 -7.84
N MET A 58 -9.84 18.70 -7.56
CA MET A 58 -9.82 19.55 -6.36
C MET A 58 -9.94 18.73 -5.08
N ARG A 59 -10.82 17.74 -5.06
CA ARG A 59 -10.96 16.81 -3.93
C ARG A 59 -9.66 16.07 -3.64
N LYS A 60 -8.96 15.55 -4.68
CA LYS A 60 -7.64 14.93 -4.53
C LYS A 60 -6.61 15.91 -3.95
N LYS A 61 -6.57 17.14 -4.49
CA LYS A 61 -5.65 18.18 -4.03
C LYS A 61 -5.87 18.53 -2.54
N TYR A 62 -7.12 18.79 -2.15
CA TYR A 62 -7.44 19.11 -0.75
C TYR A 62 -7.17 17.92 0.17
N TYR A 63 -7.47 16.70 -0.28
CA TYR A 63 -7.17 15.49 0.47
C TYR A 63 -5.66 15.37 0.75
N ASN A 64 -4.82 15.44 -0.30
CA ASN A 64 -3.37 15.40 -0.15
C ASN A 64 -2.87 16.56 0.74
N MET A 65 -3.44 17.75 0.61
CA MET A 65 -3.07 18.91 1.43
C MET A 65 -3.39 18.69 2.91
N VAL A 66 -4.53 18.08 3.24
CA VAL A 66 -4.88 17.72 4.63
C VAL A 66 -3.92 16.66 5.19
N GLU A 67 -3.57 15.64 4.40
CA GLU A 67 -2.61 14.62 4.83
C GLU A 67 -1.17 15.19 4.93
N ASP A 68 -0.80 16.15 4.06
CA ASP A 68 0.48 16.86 4.13
C ASP A 68 0.57 17.73 5.39
N MET A 69 -0.50 18.47 5.72
CA MET A 69 -0.56 19.29 6.94
C MET A 69 -0.46 18.44 8.22
N LYS A 70 -0.89 17.19 8.18
CA LYS A 70 -0.75 16.30 9.33
C LYS A 70 0.71 15.89 9.56
N GLY A 71 1.56 15.76 8.53
CA GLY A 71 3.00 15.45 8.62
C GLY A 71 3.44 14.38 9.64
N LYS A 72 2.61 14.16 10.66
CA LYS A 72 2.82 13.18 11.72
C LYS A 72 2.63 11.76 11.22
N ILE A 73 3.42 10.85 11.78
CA ILE A 73 3.21 9.42 11.55
C ILE A 73 1.88 9.03 12.21
N ARG A 74 0.97 8.49 11.41
CA ARG A 74 -0.31 7.98 11.90
C ARG A 74 -0.11 6.60 12.50
N VAL A 75 -0.72 6.35 13.63
CA VAL A 75 -0.61 5.07 14.33
C VAL A 75 -1.99 4.46 14.51
N PHE A 76 -2.18 3.27 13.96
CA PHE A 76 -3.40 2.46 14.12
C PHE A 76 -3.11 1.31 15.08
N CYS A 77 -4.00 1.09 16.03
CA CYS A 77 -3.95 -0.08 16.92
C CYS A 77 -4.93 -1.12 16.42
N ARG A 78 -4.47 -2.36 16.22
CA ARG A 78 -5.31 -3.50 15.85
C ARG A 78 -5.23 -4.58 16.90
N ILE A 79 -6.35 -4.89 17.52
CA ILE A 79 -6.51 -5.97 18.48
C ILE A 79 -6.92 -7.23 17.70
N ARG A 80 -6.15 -8.31 17.79
CA ARG A 80 -6.57 -9.58 17.17
C ARG A 80 -7.63 -10.30 17.98
N PRO A 81 -8.42 -11.19 17.38
CA PRO A 81 -9.26 -12.12 18.14
C PRO A 81 -8.46 -13.01 19.10
N VAL A 82 -9.12 -13.50 20.15
CA VAL A 82 -8.57 -14.54 21.01
C VAL A 82 -8.35 -15.81 20.18
N SER A 83 -7.18 -16.40 20.27
CA SER A 83 -6.87 -17.64 19.56
C SER A 83 -7.57 -18.85 20.20
N ARG A 84 -7.79 -19.92 19.42
CA ARG A 84 -8.38 -21.18 19.93
C ARG A 84 -7.59 -21.72 21.11
N LYS A 85 -6.27 -21.58 21.12
CA LYS A 85 -5.39 -22.05 22.20
C LYS A 85 -5.59 -21.22 23.46
N GLU A 86 -5.61 -19.89 23.37
CA GLU A 86 -5.83 -18.99 24.49
C GLU A 86 -7.24 -19.19 25.09
N PHE A 87 -8.25 -19.35 24.23
CA PHE A 87 -9.61 -19.66 24.66
C PHE A 87 -9.69 -21.01 25.43
N ALA A 88 -9.04 -22.05 24.89
CA ALA A 88 -8.99 -23.35 25.53
C ALA A 88 -8.23 -23.34 26.87
N GLN A 89 -7.29 -22.42 27.04
CA GLN A 89 -6.53 -22.20 28.28
C GLN A 89 -7.27 -21.30 29.28
N GLY A 90 -8.43 -20.76 28.92
CA GLY A 90 -9.22 -19.87 29.77
C GLY A 90 -8.50 -18.52 30.04
N GLU A 91 -7.66 -18.05 29.10
CA GLU A 91 -6.94 -16.81 29.29
C GLU A 91 -7.89 -15.60 29.34
N ALA A 92 -7.69 -14.73 30.34
CA ALA A 92 -8.48 -13.52 30.50
C ALA A 92 -8.14 -12.48 29.41
N VAL A 93 -9.16 -11.85 28.86
CA VAL A 93 -9.02 -10.69 27.97
C VAL A 93 -8.76 -9.47 28.85
N VAL A 94 -7.66 -8.77 28.56
CA VAL A 94 -7.18 -7.61 29.32
C VAL A 94 -7.01 -6.36 28.47
N VAL A 95 -7.29 -6.45 27.16
CA VAL A 95 -7.20 -5.35 26.21
C VAL A 95 -8.55 -5.10 25.57
N GLU A 96 -9.08 -3.90 25.72
CA GLU A 96 -10.40 -3.54 25.19
C GLU A 96 -10.35 -2.23 24.41
N LYS A 97 -11.08 -2.17 23.29
CA LYS A 97 -11.36 -0.95 22.55
C LYS A 97 -12.43 -0.16 23.30
N VAL A 98 -12.11 1.07 23.72
CA VAL A 98 -13.07 1.97 24.36
C VAL A 98 -13.88 2.74 23.33
N ASP A 99 -13.18 3.33 22.36
CA ASP A 99 -13.74 4.07 21.24
C ASP A 99 -12.85 3.92 19.99
N ASP A 100 -13.11 4.69 18.94
CA ASP A 100 -12.35 4.63 17.69
C ASP A 100 -10.88 5.08 17.83
N TYR A 101 -10.51 5.68 18.94
CA TYR A 101 -9.19 6.29 19.17
C TYR A 101 -8.50 5.78 20.43
N SER A 102 -9.24 5.11 21.32
CA SER A 102 -8.75 4.74 22.66
C SER A 102 -8.82 3.23 22.89
N VAL A 103 -7.76 2.69 23.45
CA VAL A 103 -7.66 1.30 23.90
C VAL A 103 -7.22 1.28 25.37
N THR A 104 -7.85 0.44 26.18
CA THR A 104 -7.49 0.23 27.59
C THR A 104 -6.86 -1.13 27.78
N VAL A 105 -5.95 -1.19 28.75
CA VAL A 105 -5.26 -2.42 29.15
C VAL A 105 -5.35 -2.55 30.67
N GLU A 106 -5.94 -3.65 31.12
CA GLU A 106 -5.95 -3.99 32.55
C GLU A 106 -4.58 -4.50 32.99
N THR A 107 -4.05 -3.90 34.03
CA THR A 107 -2.77 -4.30 34.62
C THR A 107 -2.91 -4.52 36.12
N PRO A 108 -1.98 -5.26 36.78
CA PRO A 108 -1.98 -5.41 38.23
C PRO A 108 -1.90 -4.09 39.02
N ARG A 109 -1.50 -2.99 38.36
CA ARG A 109 -1.41 -1.65 38.94
C ARG A 109 -2.60 -0.75 38.58
N GLY A 110 -3.65 -1.31 37.97
CA GLY A 110 -4.83 -0.59 37.50
C GLY A 110 -4.88 -0.50 35.97
N GLN A 111 -5.96 0.08 35.47
CA GLN A 111 -6.21 0.25 34.06
C GLN A 111 -5.32 1.34 33.45
N ARG A 112 -4.78 1.09 32.25
CA ARG A 112 -4.00 2.04 31.47
C ARG A 112 -4.69 2.30 30.15
N GLU A 113 -4.84 3.56 29.78
CA GLU A 113 -5.39 3.99 28.50
C GLU A 113 -4.28 4.46 27.57
N PHE A 114 -4.45 4.14 26.27
CA PHE A 114 -3.59 4.60 25.17
C PHE A 114 -4.46 5.18 24.06
N GLN A 115 -3.97 6.25 23.43
CA GLN A 115 -4.70 6.95 22.35
C GLN A 115 -3.92 6.89 21.04
N PHE A 116 -4.62 6.47 19.98
CA PHE A 116 -4.09 6.31 18.63
C PHE A 116 -4.96 7.05 17.60
N ASP A 117 -4.53 7.08 16.35
CA ASP A 117 -5.28 7.73 15.27
C ASP A 117 -6.47 6.88 14.79
N LYS A 118 -6.44 5.58 15.08
CA LYS A 118 -7.57 4.65 14.95
C LYS A 118 -7.32 3.39 15.76
N VAL A 119 -8.39 2.81 16.31
CA VAL A 119 -8.36 1.53 17.03
C VAL A 119 -9.34 0.57 16.37
N PHE A 120 -8.84 -0.59 15.95
CA PHE A 120 -9.61 -1.69 15.38
C PHE A 120 -9.76 -2.79 16.41
N SER A 121 -10.99 -3.17 16.69
CA SER A 121 -11.32 -4.28 17.61
C SER A 121 -11.04 -5.65 16.98
N ALA A 122 -11.27 -6.69 17.74
CA ALA A 122 -11.11 -8.07 17.30
C ALA A 122 -12.05 -8.46 16.14
N GLU A 123 -13.20 -7.82 16.04
CA GLU A 123 -14.22 -8.04 15.01
C GLU A 123 -13.95 -7.27 13.72
N ALA A 124 -13.02 -6.30 13.75
CA ALA A 124 -12.71 -5.49 12.59
C ALA A 124 -12.11 -6.32 11.45
N SER A 125 -12.72 -6.22 10.29
CA SER A 125 -12.33 -6.93 9.08
C SER A 125 -11.06 -6.35 8.44
N GLN A 126 -10.53 -7.04 7.43
CA GLN A 126 -9.47 -6.52 6.57
C GLN A 126 -9.96 -5.33 5.74
N ASP A 127 -11.24 -5.31 5.37
CA ASP A 127 -11.85 -4.21 4.61
C ASP A 127 -11.93 -2.93 5.45
N ASP A 128 -12.32 -3.03 6.71
CA ASP A 128 -12.38 -1.88 7.62
C ASP A 128 -11.00 -1.23 7.78
N LEU A 129 -9.96 -2.04 7.98
CA LEU A 129 -8.59 -1.54 8.08
C LEU A 129 -8.11 -0.93 6.75
N PHE A 130 -8.42 -1.59 5.63
CA PHE A 130 -8.00 -1.13 4.31
C PHE A 130 -8.70 0.16 3.90
N HIS A 131 -9.96 0.36 4.29
CA HIS A 131 -10.68 1.60 4.05
C HIS A 131 -9.90 2.83 4.55
N ASP A 132 -9.34 2.76 5.76
CA ASP A 132 -8.57 3.85 6.36
C ASP A 132 -7.14 3.99 5.82
N THR A 133 -6.57 2.93 5.23
CA THR A 133 -5.22 2.93 4.64
C THR A 133 -5.21 3.18 3.14
N SER A 134 -6.29 2.85 2.42
CA SER A 134 -6.40 2.92 0.95
C SER A 134 -6.10 4.29 0.36
N ARG A 135 -6.39 5.34 1.11
CA ARG A 135 -6.14 6.73 0.72
C ARG A 135 -4.66 7.03 0.45
N LEU A 136 -3.75 6.33 1.12
CA LEU A 136 -2.31 6.49 0.90
C LEU A 136 -1.85 5.88 -0.44
N ILE A 137 -2.60 4.91 -0.98
CA ILE A 137 -2.29 4.34 -2.30
C ILE A 137 -2.42 5.41 -3.38
N GLN A 138 -3.47 6.24 -3.31
CA GLN A 138 -3.61 7.40 -4.21
C GLN A 138 -2.42 8.35 -4.07
N SER A 139 -1.96 8.63 -2.83
CA SER A 139 -0.81 9.51 -2.63
C SER A 139 0.46 8.98 -3.30
N SER A 140 0.68 7.66 -3.32
CA SER A 140 1.84 7.08 -4.02
C SER A 140 1.76 7.27 -5.53
N ILE A 141 0.58 7.19 -6.13
CA ILE A 141 0.37 7.45 -7.56
C ILE A 141 0.55 8.95 -7.87
N ASP A 142 0.17 9.82 -6.94
CA ASP A 142 0.32 11.27 -7.09
C ASP A 142 1.78 11.75 -6.90
N GLY A 143 2.74 10.85 -6.64
CA GLY A 143 4.18 11.16 -6.56
C GLY A 143 4.73 11.34 -5.14
N TYR A 144 4.00 10.92 -4.11
CA TYR A 144 4.51 10.90 -2.74
C TYR A 144 5.18 9.57 -2.37
N ASN A 145 6.14 9.63 -1.46
CA ASN A 145 6.59 8.44 -0.77
C ASN A 145 5.59 8.06 0.31
N VAL A 146 5.25 6.79 0.39
CA VAL A 146 4.29 6.23 1.33
C VAL A 146 4.90 5.01 1.99
N CYS A 147 4.69 4.86 3.30
CA CYS A 147 5.06 3.66 4.03
C CYS A 147 3.92 3.18 4.92
N ILE A 148 3.62 1.89 4.85
CA ILE A 148 2.71 1.21 5.78
C ILE A 148 3.48 0.03 6.37
N PHE A 149 3.63 -0.01 7.69
CA PHE A 149 4.34 -1.09 8.35
C PHE A 149 3.60 -1.62 9.57
N SER A 150 3.70 -2.92 9.81
CA SER A 150 3.13 -3.61 10.97
C SER A 150 4.20 -3.87 12.03
N TYR A 151 3.84 -3.71 13.32
CA TYR A 151 4.70 -3.92 14.48
C TYR A 151 3.94 -4.65 15.59
N GLY A 152 4.63 -5.46 16.37
CA GLY A 152 4.09 -6.18 17.51
C GLY A 152 4.78 -7.53 17.71
N GLN A 153 4.43 -8.25 18.78
CA GLN A 153 4.99 -9.57 19.07
C GLN A 153 4.62 -10.62 18.01
N THR A 154 5.33 -11.75 18.02
CA THR A 154 4.93 -12.94 17.25
C THR A 154 3.54 -13.40 17.67
N GLY A 155 2.69 -13.75 16.68
CA GLY A 155 1.31 -14.16 16.93
C GLY A 155 0.33 -13.01 17.20
N SER A 156 0.73 -11.74 17.16
CA SER A 156 -0.17 -10.59 17.30
C SER A 156 -0.98 -10.24 16.03
N GLY A 157 -0.70 -10.89 14.90
CA GLY A 157 -1.46 -10.70 13.65
C GLY A 157 -0.81 -9.78 12.63
N LYS A 158 0.48 -9.45 12.71
CA LYS A 158 1.21 -8.61 11.75
C LYS A 158 1.10 -9.12 10.31
N THR A 159 1.51 -10.36 10.08
CA THR A 159 1.48 -10.99 8.75
C THR A 159 0.05 -11.13 8.22
N PHE A 160 -0.93 -11.46 9.09
CA PHE A 160 -2.34 -11.45 8.70
C PHE A 160 -2.78 -10.05 8.25
N THR A 161 -2.37 -9.01 8.96
CA THR A 161 -2.66 -7.62 8.60
C THR A 161 -2.04 -7.22 7.26
N MET A 162 -0.77 -7.59 7.02
CA MET A 162 -0.04 -7.14 5.81
C MET A 162 -0.26 -8.05 4.61
N VAL A 163 -0.19 -9.36 4.79
CA VAL A 163 -0.27 -10.35 3.71
C VAL A 163 -1.67 -10.96 3.59
N GLY A 164 -2.31 -11.24 4.73
CA GLY A 164 -3.59 -11.94 4.81
C GLY A 164 -3.45 -13.39 5.24
N ASP A 165 -4.52 -14.16 5.05
CA ASP A 165 -4.55 -15.60 5.30
C ASP A 165 -3.91 -16.37 4.12
N LYS A 166 -3.52 -17.63 4.39
CA LYS A 166 -2.86 -18.48 3.38
C LYS A 166 -3.74 -18.77 2.16
N GLU A 167 -5.05 -18.86 2.37
CA GLU A 167 -6.03 -19.17 1.33
C GLU A 167 -6.51 -17.94 0.57
N GLN A 168 -6.04 -16.74 0.97
CA GLN A 168 -6.45 -15.43 0.39
C GLN A 168 -7.96 -15.17 0.44
N LYS A 169 -8.66 -15.78 1.39
CA LYS A 169 -10.07 -15.46 1.68
C LYS A 169 -10.21 -14.12 2.39
N ALA A 170 -9.18 -13.75 3.16
CA ALA A 170 -9.05 -12.46 3.84
C ALA A 170 -7.71 -11.80 3.47
N PRO A 171 -7.56 -11.27 2.23
CA PRO A 171 -6.32 -10.65 1.78
C PRO A 171 -5.96 -9.45 2.65
N GLY A 172 -4.67 -9.30 2.96
CA GLY A 172 -4.14 -8.19 3.75
C GLY A 172 -3.94 -6.91 2.96
N ILE A 173 -3.25 -5.95 3.58
CA ILE A 173 -2.98 -4.63 2.98
C ILE A 173 -2.19 -4.76 1.67
N MET A 174 -1.18 -5.65 1.58
CA MET A 174 -0.34 -5.79 0.39
C MET A 174 -1.17 -6.14 -0.84
N PRO A 175 -1.89 -7.27 -0.91
CA PRO A 175 -2.67 -7.63 -2.10
C PRO A 175 -3.81 -6.64 -2.40
N ARG A 176 -4.43 -6.05 -1.37
CA ARG A 176 -5.45 -5.01 -1.55
C ARG A 176 -4.87 -3.73 -2.15
N SER A 177 -3.65 -3.35 -1.74
CA SER A 177 -2.95 -2.19 -2.31
C SER A 177 -2.63 -2.37 -3.78
N PHE A 178 -2.24 -3.59 -4.20
CA PHE A 178 -1.97 -3.88 -5.62
C PHE A 178 -3.22 -3.66 -6.46
N LYS A 179 -4.35 -4.24 -6.02
CA LYS A 179 -5.63 -4.06 -6.71
C LYS A 179 -6.03 -2.57 -6.77
N ALA A 180 -6.07 -1.89 -5.63
CA ALA A 180 -6.47 -0.49 -5.56
C ALA A 180 -5.58 0.43 -6.41
N MET A 181 -4.27 0.16 -6.48
CA MET A 181 -3.33 0.90 -7.31
C MET A 181 -3.69 0.79 -8.80
N PHE A 182 -3.91 -0.42 -9.30
CA PHE A 182 -4.25 -0.63 -10.70
C PHE A 182 -5.68 -0.20 -11.05
N ASP A 183 -6.62 -0.29 -10.13
CA ASP A 183 -7.97 0.29 -10.29
C ASP A 183 -7.88 1.82 -10.51
N ILE A 184 -7.04 2.52 -9.70
CA ILE A 184 -6.81 3.96 -9.83
C ILE A 184 -6.07 4.28 -11.15
N ILE A 185 -5.07 3.49 -11.53
CA ILE A 185 -4.33 3.64 -12.78
C ILE A 185 -5.29 3.54 -13.96
N GLN A 186 -6.12 2.50 -14.01
CA GLN A 186 -7.06 2.25 -15.09
C GLN A 186 -8.05 3.43 -15.29
N GLU A 187 -8.50 4.04 -14.21
CA GLU A 187 -9.38 5.21 -14.27
C GLU A 187 -8.70 6.47 -14.83
N ASN A 188 -7.37 6.51 -14.92
CA ASN A 188 -6.60 7.72 -15.27
C ASN A 188 -5.74 7.57 -16.53
N THR A 189 -5.81 6.46 -17.25
CA THR A 189 -5.02 6.17 -18.47
C THR A 189 -5.21 7.18 -19.60
N THR A 190 -6.35 7.89 -19.64
CA THR A 190 -6.61 8.94 -20.65
C THR A 190 -5.81 10.23 -20.41
N LYS A 191 -5.24 10.42 -19.24
CA LYS A 191 -4.55 11.65 -18.82
C LYS A 191 -3.09 11.42 -18.49
N PHE A 192 -2.74 10.22 -18.11
CA PHE A 192 -1.41 9.86 -17.64
C PHE A 192 -0.98 8.52 -18.21
N ASP A 193 0.29 8.44 -18.51
CA ASP A 193 1.00 7.18 -18.72
C ASP A 193 1.65 6.72 -17.41
N PHE A 194 1.60 5.42 -17.11
CA PHE A 194 2.03 4.87 -15.85
C PHE A 194 3.03 3.72 -16.05
N LYS A 195 4.09 3.77 -15.26
CA LYS A 195 5.03 2.67 -15.16
C LYS A 195 5.10 2.21 -13.71
N VAL A 196 4.74 0.95 -13.45
CA VAL A 196 4.78 0.33 -12.13
C VAL A 196 5.89 -0.69 -12.10
N SER A 197 6.75 -0.62 -11.09
CA SER A 197 7.80 -1.58 -10.85
C SER A 197 7.91 -1.92 -9.37
N ALA A 198 8.35 -3.13 -9.03
CA ALA A 198 8.47 -3.58 -7.65
C ALA A 198 9.78 -4.30 -7.40
N TYR A 199 10.28 -4.19 -6.17
CA TYR A 199 11.31 -5.03 -5.59
C TYR A 199 10.81 -5.64 -4.28
N MET A 200 11.27 -6.83 -3.94
CA MET A 200 10.86 -7.52 -2.72
C MET A 200 12.07 -8.10 -2.02
N LEU A 201 12.25 -7.71 -0.77
CA LEU A 201 13.43 -8.06 0.04
C LEU A 201 13.00 -8.76 1.33
N GLU A 202 13.80 -9.72 1.74
CA GLU A 202 13.81 -10.25 3.08
C GLU A 202 15.01 -9.70 3.83
N LEU A 203 14.77 -9.18 5.04
CA LEU A 203 15.85 -8.81 5.95
C LEU A 203 15.89 -9.79 7.10
N TYR A 204 16.95 -10.59 7.13
CA TYR A 204 17.20 -11.58 8.15
C TYR A 204 18.64 -11.46 8.64
N ASN A 205 18.85 -11.45 9.94
CA ASN A 205 20.19 -11.36 10.56
C ASN A 205 21.04 -10.20 10.00
N ASP A 206 20.41 -9.02 9.86
CA ASP A 206 20.99 -7.78 9.29
C ASP A 206 21.55 -7.94 7.86
N ARG A 207 21.08 -8.97 7.12
CA ARG A 207 21.38 -9.22 5.71
C ARG A 207 20.14 -9.07 4.86
N LEU A 208 20.30 -8.35 3.76
CA LEU A 208 19.24 -8.19 2.76
C LEU A 208 19.35 -9.29 1.72
N GLN A 209 18.26 -10.02 1.53
CA GLN A 209 18.09 -11.02 0.48
C GLN A 209 17.07 -10.53 -0.51
N ASP A 210 17.41 -10.57 -1.79
CA ASP A 210 16.48 -10.30 -2.89
C ASP A 210 15.62 -11.54 -3.15
N LEU A 211 14.29 -11.37 -3.06
CA LEU A 211 13.35 -12.46 -3.23
C LEU A 211 13.04 -12.77 -4.71
N PHE A 212 13.50 -11.93 -5.65
CA PHE A 212 13.35 -12.18 -7.08
C PHE A 212 14.53 -12.94 -7.69
N VAL A 213 15.72 -12.87 -7.11
CA VAL A 213 16.92 -13.54 -7.64
C VAL A 213 16.79 -15.07 -7.68
N GLY A 214 16.04 -15.68 -6.76
CA GLY A 214 15.73 -17.11 -6.78
C GLY A 214 14.79 -17.55 -7.93
N LEU A 215 14.14 -16.62 -8.62
CA LEU A 215 13.23 -16.90 -9.74
C LEU A 215 13.96 -17.08 -11.09
N ALA A 216 15.23 -16.69 -11.17
CA ALA A 216 16.05 -16.77 -12.39
C ALA A 216 16.68 -18.16 -12.63
N GLY A 217 16.52 -19.11 -11.69
CA GLY A 217 17.14 -20.43 -11.74
C GLY A 217 16.51 -21.47 -12.67
N GLU A 218 15.47 -21.14 -13.43
CA GLU A 218 14.80 -22.06 -14.37
C GLU A 218 15.22 -21.92 -15.83
N SER A 219 16.11 -21.01 -16.19
CA SER A 219 16.70 -21.00 -17.54
C SER A 219 18.01 -21.80 -17.54
N HIS A 220 17.94 -23.02 -18.05
CA HIS A 220 19.07 -23.83 -18.45
C HIS A 220 19.93 -23.08 -19.49
N SER A 221 20.90 -22.31 -19.06
CA SER A 221 22.03 -21.91 -19.89
C SER A 221 23.25 -21.63 -19.03
N GLN A 222 24.21 -22.55 -19.11
CA GLN A 222 25.64 -22.54 -18.82
C GLN A 222 26.15 -21.78 -17.57
N PRO A 223 27.04 -22.40 -16.78
CA PRO A 223 27.76 -21.74 -15.69
C PRO A 223 28.77 -20.76 -16.30
N GLN A 224 28.41 -19.51 -16.41
CA GLN A 224 29.37 -18.45 -16.69
C GLN A 224 30.01 -18.02 -15.37
N SER A 225 31.30 -18.33 -15.26
CA SER A 225 32.37 -17.72 -14.48
C SER A 225 31.94 -16.83 -13.30
N HIS A 226 32.27 -17.22 -12.08
CA HIS A 226 32.50 -16.42 -10.85
C HIS A 226 31.83 -15.05 -10.77
N GLY A 227 30.48 -15.00 -10.89
CA GLY A 227 29.71 -13.82 -10.57
C GLY A 227 29.48 -13.76 -9.07
N GLN A 228 30.14 -12.85 -8.37
CA GLN A 228 29.78 -12.47 -7.00
C GLN A 228 28.26 -12.16 -7.00
N ALA A 229 27.50 -12.86 -6.15
CA ALA A 229 26.09 -12.58 -5.94
C ALA A 229 25.96 -11.05 -5.68
N ARG A 230 25.15 -10.36 -6.51
CA ARG A 230 24.95 -8.91 -6.41
C ARG A 230 24.52 -8.59 -4.99
N ARG A 231 25.36 -7.90 -4.24
CA ARG A 231 25.06 -7.50 -2.88
C ARG A 231 24.05 -6.35 -2.91
N VAL A 232 22.88 -6.54 -2.28
CA VAL A 232 21.88 -5.47 -2.13
C VAL A 232 22.38 -4.48 -1.08
N GLU A 233 22.44 -3.21 -1.46
CA GLU A 233 22.81 -2.10 -0.58
C GLU A 233 21.72 -1.06 -0.51
N ILE A 234 21.48 -0.50 0.67
CA ILE A 234 20.52 0.60 0.83
C ILE A 234 21.24 1.91 0.58
N LYS A 235 20.70 2.69 -0.36
CA LYS A 235 21.17 4.02 -0.72
C LYS A 235 20.05 5.04 -0.55
N ARG A 236 20.46 6.28 -0.34
CA ARG A 236 19.53 7.44 -0.29
C ARG A 236 19.96 8.44 -1.35
N ASN A 237 19.02 8.86 -2.19
CA ASN A 237 19.29 9.88 -3.19
C ASN A 237 19.26 11.30 -2.57
N ARG A 238 19.60 12.33 -3.38
CA ARG A 238 19.61 13.73 -2.92
C ARG A 238 18.22 14.23 -2.51
N ASN A 239 17.16 13.65 -3.06
CA ASN A 239 15.78 14.02 -2.73
C ASN A 239 15.24 13.26 -1.50
N GLY A 240 16.11 12.52 -0.80
CA GLY A 240 15.72 11.79 0.40
C GLY A 240 15.07 10.42 0.18
N LEU A 241 14.85 10.01 -1.08
CA LEU A 241 14.29 8.70 -1.41
C LEU A 241 15.31 7.59 -1.08
N VAL A 242 14.89 6.61 -0.33
CA VAL A 242 15.65 5.39 -0.03
C VAL A 242 15.33 4.32 -1.06
N PHE A 243 16.35 3.68 -1.61
CA PHE A 243 16.22 2.59 -2.59
C PHE A 243 17.24 1.47 -2.34
N ALA A 244 16.92 0.28 -2.84
CA ALA A 244 17.75 -0.91 -2.73
C ALA A 244 18.62 -1.04 -4.00
N GLN A 245 19.85 -0.55 -3.96
CA GLN A 245 20.79 -0.67 -5.07
C GLN A 245 21.23 -2.12 -5.23
N GLY A 246 21.17 -2.64 -6.45
CA GLY A 246 21.50 -4.02 -6.78
C GLY A 246 20.36 -5.03 -6.60
N ALA A 247 19.23 -4.61 -6.02
CA ALA A 247 18.02 -5.41 -6.01
C ALA A 247 17.42 -5.50 -7.43
N GLU A 248 16.91 -6.69 -7.78
CA GLU A 248 16.15 -6.89 -9.01
C GLU A 248 14.80 -6.20 -8.91
N THR A 249 14.48 -5.44 -9.95
CA THR A 249 13.21 -4.73 -10.04
C THR A 249 12.40 -5.32 -11.20
N LYS A 250 11.18 -5.75 -10.93
CA LYS A 250 10.24 -6.29 -11.92
C LYS A 250 9.16 -5.26 -12.23
N GLU A 251 8.89 -5.07 -13.52
CA GLU A 251 7.76 -4.28 -13.96
C GLU A 251 6.48 -5.11 -13.88
N ALA A 252 5.36 -4.45 -13.63
CA ALA A 252 4.04 -5.07 -13.63
C ALA A 252 3.05 -4.17 -14.35
N SER A 253 2.28 -4.74 -15.27
CA SER A 253 1.26 -4.07 -16.07
C SER A 253 -0.16 -4.26 -15.53
N SER A 254 -0.33 -5.12 -14.53
CA SER A 254 -1.63 -5.42 -13.92
C SER A 254 -1.50 -5.81 -12.45
N ALA A 255 -2.62 -5.70 -11.71
CA ALA A 255 -2.71 -6.16 -10.33
C ALA A 255 -2.42 -7.65 -10.21
N GLN A 256 -2.87 -8.45 -11.18
CA GLN A 256 -2.66 -9.90 -11.23
C GLN A 256 -1.19 -10.25 -11.40
N GLU A 257 -0.48 -9.53 -12.27
CA GLU A 257 0.95 -9.72 -12.50
C GLU A 257 1.76 -9.35 -11.24
N LEU A 258 1.48 -8.18 -10.65
CA LEU A 258 2.13 -7.78 -9.40
C LEU A 258 1.87 -8.77 -8.26
N TYR A 259 0.64 -9.28 -8.16
CA TYR A 259 0.28 -10.30 -7.19
C TYR A 259 0.99 -11.63 -7.44
N ALA A 260 1.12 -12.06 -8.69
CA ALA A 260 1.86 -13.27 -9.06
C ALA A 260 3.36 -13.15 -8.68
N LEU A 261 3.98 -11.99 -8.93
CA LEU A 261 5.34 -11.69 -8.48
C LEU A 261 5.45 -11.77 -6.95
N PHE A 262 4.48 -11.22 -6.24
CA PHE A 262 4.43 -11.27 -4.78
C PHE A 262 4.30 -12.70 -4.24
N GLN A 263 3.43 -13.53 -4.82
CA GLN A 263 3.28 -14.92 -4.42
C GLN A 263 4.58 -15.72 -4.63
N LYS A 264 5.26 -15.53 -5.76
CA LYS A 264 6.56 -16.14 -6.03
C LYS A 264 7.61 -15.72 -5.00
N ALA A 265 7.67 -14.43 -4.67
CA ALA A 265 8.59 -13.92 -3.64
C ALA A 265 8.27 -14.52 -2.26
N CYS A 266 7.01 -14.64 -1.87
CA CYS A 266 6.60 -15.31 -0.63
C CYS A 266 6.99 -16.79 -0.61
N THR A 267 6.89 -17.50 -1.73
CA THR A 267 7.34 -18.88 -1.86
C THR A 267 8.85 -18.99 -1.69
N ASN A 268 9.63 -18.09 -2.31
CA ASN A 268 11.09 -18.05 -2.15
C ASN A 268 11.49 -17.76 -0.70
N ARG A 269 10.79 -16.82 -0.03
CA ARG A 269 10.97 -16.54 1.40
C ARG A 269 10.74 -17.81 2.24
N HIS A 270 9.68 -18.56 1.98
CA HIS A 270 9.36 -19.80 2.68
C HIS A 270 10.43 -20.87 2.48
N ILE A 271 10.94 -21.05 1.26
CA ILE A 271 12.01 -22.00 0.95
C ILE A 271 13.32 -21.61 1.66
N SER A 272 13.65 -20.33 1.71
CA SER A 272 14.83 -19.83 2.44
C SER A 272 14.68 -20.10 3.94
N CYS A 273 13.51 -19.83 4.50
CA CYS A 273 13.19 -20.09 5.91
C CYS A 273 13.31 -21.57 6.27
N THR A 274 12.79 -22.49 5.45
CA THR A 274 12.87 -23.94 5.69
C THR A 274 14.28 -24.47 5.59
N LYS A 275 15.08 -23.99 4.62
CA LYS A 275 16.49 -24.37 4.47
C LYS A 275 17.37 -23.96 5.65
N MET A 276 17.00 -22.87 6.33
CA MET A 276 17.74 -22.31 7.47
C MET A 276 17.08 -22.57 8.82
N ASN A 277 15.99 -23.37 8.89
CA ASN A 277 15.17 -23.61 10.09
C ASN A 277 14.65 -22.31 10.74
N VAL A 278 14.41 -21.28 9.94
CA VAL A 278 13.92 -19.96 10.39
C VAL A 278 12.42 -19.88 10.22
N GLU A 279 11.72 -19.31 11.20
CA GLU A 279 10.31 -18.96 11.06
C GLU A 279 10.17 -17.56 10.43
N SER A 280 9.07 -17.34 9.69
CA SER A 280 8.75 -16.02 9.11
C SER A 280 8.59 -14.91 10.16
N SER A 281 8.39 -15.28 11.44
CA SER A 281 8.36 -14.36 12.58
C SER A 281 9.72 -13.72 12.89
N ARG A 282 10.80 -14.23 12.31
CA ARG A 282 12.19 -13.83 12.59
C ARG A 282 12.85 -13.03 11.49
N SER A 283 12.16 -12.78 10.39
CA SER A 283 12.64 -11.95 9.29
C SER A 283 11.65 -10.84 8.95
N HIS A 284 12.14 -9.71 8.43
CA HIS A 284 11.30 -8.62 7.95
C HIS A 284 11.06 -8.79 6.44
N LEU A 285 9.81 -8.67 6.00
CA LEU A 285 9.45 -8.61 4.58
C LEU A 285 9.27 -7.15 4.16
N ILE A 286 9.95 -6.75 3.11
CA ILE A 286 9.93 -5.38 2.57
C ILE A 286 9.50 -5.46 1.11
N VAL A 287 8.36 -4.88 0.80
CA VAL A 287 7.83 -4.74 -0.57
C VAL A 287 7.89 -3.27 -0.93
N GLY A 288 8.68 -2.92 -1.93
CA GLY A 288 8.77 -1.56 -2.47
C GLY A 288 8.18 -1.52 -3.87
N ILE A 289 7.19 -0.65 -4.08
CA ILE A 289 6.54 -0.43 -5.37
C ILE A 289 6.82 1.00 -5.79
N MET A 290 7.40 1.17 -6.96
CA MET A 290 7.66 2.47 -7.59
C MET A 290 6.59 2.73 -8.64
N VAL A 291 6.00 3.91 -8.62
CA VAL A 291 5.02 4.34 -9.62
C VAL A 291 5.56 5.61 -10.27
N GLU A 292 5.88 5.53 -11.54
CA GLU A 292 6.17 6.70 -12.36
C GLU A 292 4.90 7.07 -13.11
N THR A 293 4.53 8.34 -13.04
CA THR A 293 3.32 8.90 -13.65
C THR A 293 3.71 10.05 -14.56
N ARG A 294 3.55 9.89 -15.87
CA ARG A 294 3.82 10.91 -16.88
C ARG A 294 2.53 11.57 -17.33
N SER A 295 2.42 12.86 -17.21
CA SER A 295 1.27 13.64 -17.72
C SER A 295 1.30 13.71 -19.24
N LEU A 296 0.23 13.26 -19.90
CA LEU A 296 0.05 13.36 -21.35
C LEU A 296 -0.21 14.81 -21.82
N THR A 297 -0.63 15.68 -20.90
CA THR A 297 -0.97 17.08 -21.22
C THR A 297 0.25 17.97 -21.23
N ASN A 298 1.11 17.90 -20.20
CA ASN A 298 2.24 18.83 -20.03
C ASN A 298 3.60 18.11 -19.96
N GLY A 299 3.64 16.79 -20.06
CA GLY A 299 4.86 16.00 -20.06
C GLY A 299 5.62 15.95 -18.72
N SER A 300 5.06 16.51 -17.64
CA SER A 300 5.67 16.40 -16.30
C SER A 300 5.65 14.96 -15.81
N VAL A 301 6.69 14.57 -15.07
CA VAL A 301 6.83 13.23 -14.51
C VAL A 301 6.81 13.31 -13.00
N SER A 302 5.97 12.50 -12.35
CA SER A 302 6.00 12.32 -10.91
C SER A 302 6.38 10.88 -10.56
N THR A 303 7.17 10.71 -9.50
CA THR A 303 7.63 9.41 -9.03
C THR A 303 7.21 9.20 -7.58
N GLY A 304 6.33 8.25 -7.34
CA GLY A 304 5.95 7.85 -6.00
C GLY A 304 6.50 6.48 -5.63
N LYS A 305 6.61 6.25 -4.33
CA LYS A 305 7.04 4.96 -3.77
C LYS A 305 6.06 4.52 -2.71
N LEU A 306 5.58 3.29 -2.82
CA LEU A 306 4.81 2.61 -1.78
C LEU A 306 5.68 1.53 -1.14
N SER A 307 6.01 1.72 0.14
CA SER A 307 6.73 0.74 0.95
C SER A 307 5.76 0.02 1.89
N LEU A 308 5.67 -1.29 1.77
CA LEU A 308 4.84 -2.15 2.61
C LEU A 308 5.76 -3.09 3.39
N VAL A 309 5.74 -3.00 4.74
CA VAL A 309 6.72 -3.69 5.57
C VAL A 309 6.03 -4.54 6.64
N ASP A 310 6.26 -5.87 6.58
CA ASP A 310 5.89 -6.80 7.66
C ASP A 310 7.11 -7.06 8.53
N LEU A 311 7.13 -6.49 9.73
CA LEU A 311 8.26 -6.61 10.64
C LEU A 311 8.29 -7.95 11.35
N ALA A 312 9.47 -8.41 11.73
CA ALA A 312 9.67 -9.53 12.63
C ALA A 312 9.00 -9.31 14.00
N GLY A 313 8.91 -10.34 14.82
CA GLY A 313 8.34 -10.24 16.17
C GLY A 313 9.14 -9.32 17.08
N SER A 314 8.44 -8.49 17.86
CA SER A 314 9.06 -7.51 18.78
C SER A 314 9.33 -8.07 20.19
N GLU A 315 9.02 -9.32 20.45
CA GLU A 315 9.23 -9.98 21.74
C GLU A 315 10.70 -10.11 22.11
N ARG A 316 10.99 -10.07 23.41
CA ARG A 316 12.36 -10.17 23.92
C ARG A 316 12.90 -11.59 23.80
N ALA A 317 14.14 -11.75 23.32
CA ALA A 317 14.83 -13.04 23.16
C ALA A 317 14.85 -13.87 24.45
N ALA A 318 14.94 -13.25 25.61
CA ALA A 318 14.96 -13.94 26.91
C ALA A 318 13.70 -14.79 27.21
N LYS A 319 12.56 -14.47 26.57
CA LYS A 319 11.29 -15.24 26.75
C LYS A 319 11.19 -16.44 25.82
N THR A 320 12.06 -16.58 24.81
CA THR A 320 11.93 -17.65 23.80
C THR A 320 12.50 -18.99 24.24
N GLY A 321 13.22 -19.07 25.36
CA GLY A 321 13.87 -20.30 25.83
C GLY A 321 14.97 -20.83 24.88
N ALA A 322 15.41 -19.99 23.94
CA ALA A 322 16.39 -20.35 22.90
C ALA A 322 17.78 -20.62 23.48
N LYS A 323 18.48 -21.64 22.95
CA LYS A 323 19.84 -22.00 23.34
C LYS A 323 20.80 -21.78 22.17
N ASP A 324 22.03 -21.37 22.48
CA ASP A 324 23.17 -21.23 21.55
C ASP A 324 22.89 -20.47 20.23
N ASP A 325 22.80 -21.14 19.10
CA ASP A 325 22.63 -20.49 17.79
C ASP A 325 21.28 -19.81 17.61
N GLN A 326 20.22 -20.36 18.23
CA GLN A 326 18.91 -19.71 18.28
C GLN A 326 18.95 -18.42 19.12
N LEU A 327 19.81 -18.37 20.15
CA LEU A 327 20.01 -17.17 20.96
C LEU A 327 20.75 -16.08 20.17
N LYS A 328 21.77 -16.45 19.38
CA LYS A 328 22.46 -15.51 18.47
C LYS A 328 21.52 -14.93 17.43
N GLU A 329 20.65 -15.75 16.86
CA GLU A 329 19.61 -15.37 15.91
C GLU A 329 18.63 -14.39 16.55
N ALA A 330 18.03 -14.75 17.70
CA ALA A 330 17.10 -13.92 18.43
C ALA A 330 17.74 -12.57 18.84
N ASN A 331 19.02 -12.56 19.21
CA ASN A 331 19.76 -11.34 19.49
C ASN A 331 19.94 -10.45 18.24
N SER A 332 20.14 -11.04 17.06
CA SER A 332 20.26 -10.28 15.83
C SER A 332 18.93 -9.64 15.39
N ILE A 333 17.81 -10.35 15.54
CA ILE A 333 16.48 -9.82 15.27
C ILE A 333 16.18 -8.66 16.24
N ASN A 334 16.41 -8.88 17.53
CA ASN A 334 16.25 -7.85 18.53
C ASN A 334 17.17 -6.65 18.30
N LYS A 335 18.38 -6.85 17.75
CA LYS A 335 19.28 -5.76 17.38
C LYS A 335 18.66 -4.84 16.33
N SER A 336 18.02 -5.38 15.29
CA SER A 336 17.36 -4.56 14.26
C SER A 336 16.19 -3.75 14.81
N LEU A 337 15.35 -4.37 15.67
CA LEU A 337 14.21 -3.70 16.31
C LEU A 337 14.65 -2.76 17.44
N SER A 338 15.74 -3.05 18.16
CA SER A 338 16.33 -2.14 19.13
C SER A 338 16.89 -0.88 18.44
N ALA A 339 17.64 -1.06 17.34
CA ALA A 339 18.10 0.06 16.52
C ALA A 339 16.94 0.91 15.98
N LEU A 340 15.81 0.27 15.63
CA LEU A 340 14.60 0.99 15.27
C LEU A 340 14.03 1.78 16.45
N GLY A 341 14.07 1.21 17.66
CA GLY A 341 13.71 1.88 18.91
C GLY A 341 14.60 3.10 19.21
N ASP A 342 15.92 3.00 18.96
CA ASP A 342 16.87 4.10 19.12
C ASP A 342 16.57 5.26 18.15
N VAL A 343 16.27 4.93 16.88
CA VAL A 343 15.87 5.91 15.87
C VAL A 343 14.58 6.63 16.29
N ILE A 344 13.56 5.88 16.75
CA ILE A 344 12.28 6.46 17.21
C ILE A 344 12.50 7.32 18.45
N SER A 345 13.34 6.90 19.39
CA SER A 345 13.68 7.68 20.57
C SER A 345 14.39 8.99 20.21
N ALA A 346 15.34 8.94 19.29
CA ALA A 346 16.05 10.11 18.80
C ALA A 346 15.10 11.10 18.08
N LEU A 347 14.20 10.60 17.23
CA LEU A 347 13.23 11.41 16.50
C LEU A 347 12.17 12.02 17.41
N SER A 348 11.64 11.26 18.36
CA SER A 348 10.63 11.75 19.32
C SER A 348 11.18 12.78 20.30
N ALA A 349 12.49 12.75 20.55
CA ALA A 349 13.21 13.71 21.36
C ALA A 349 13.85 14.85 20.54
N GLU A 350 13.61 14.89 19.22
CA GLU A 350 14.16 15.89 18.27
C GLU A 350 15.68 16.03 18.37
N LEU A 351 16.39 14.91 18.59
CA LEU A 351 17.83 14.92 18.70
C LEU A 351 18.48 15.26 17.36
N PRO A 352 19.62 16.01 17.37
CA PRO A 352 20.30 16.43 16.14
C PRO A 352 20.92 15.26 15.36
N HIS A 353 21.18 14.13 16.04
CA HIS A 353 21.69 12.92 15.40
C HIS A 353 20.73 11.76 15.57
N VAL A 354 20.30 11.18 14.43
CA VAL A 354 19.43 10.00 14.37
C VAL A 354 20.22 8.81 13.84
N PRO A 355 20.32 7.70 14.60
CA PRO A 355 21.27 6.61 14.33
C PRO A 355 20.76 5.60 13.29
N TYR A 356 20.38 6.03 12.08
CA TYR A 356 19.86 5.15 11.02
C TYR A 356 20.87 4.07 10.56
N ARG A 357 22.19 4.31 10.74
CA ARG A 357 23.22 3.39 10.28
C ARG A 357 23.43 2.17 11.17
N ASN A 358 22.79 2.12 12.33
CA ASN A 358 22.97 1.02 13.30
C ASN A 358 22.40 -0.32 12.81
N SER A 359 21.47 -0.32 11.83
CA SER A 359 20.87 -1.53 11.26
C SER A 359 20.46 -1.31 9.81
N LYS A 360 20.41 -2.39 9.03
CA LYS A 360 19.86 -2.33 7.67
C LYS A 360 18.37 -1.97 7.67
N LEU A 361 17.60 -2.40 8.68
CA LEU A 361 16.21 -2.04 8.86
C LEU A 361 16.04 -0.52 8.96
N THR A 362 16.79 0.13 9.84
CA THR A 362 16.71 1.58 10.04
C THR A 362 17.16 2.36 8.81
N GLN A 363 18.14 1.84 8.05
CA GLN A 363 18.53 2.41 6.76
C GLN A 363 17.38 2.35 5.73
N VAL A 364 16.67 1.21 5.63
CA VAL A 364 15.50 1.04 4.74
C VAL A 364 14.37 1.96 5.13
N MET A 365 14.15 2.15 6.43
CA MET A 365 13.05 2.95 6.98
C MET A 365 13.36 4.45 7.07
N GLN A 366 14.52 4.91 6.60
CA GLN A 366 14.99 6.28 6.80
C GLN A 366 14.13 7.35 6.11
N ASP A 367 13.49 7.05 4.99
CA ASP A 367 12.54 7.97 4.34
C ASP A 367 11.16 7.95 5.01
N SER A 368 10.87 6.91 5.75
CA SER A 368 9.57 6.64 6.39
C SER A 368 9.49 7.15 7.83
N LEU A 369 10.63 7.26 8.52
CA LEU A 369 10.75 7.70 9.91
C LEU A 369 11.64 8.94 9.97
N GLY A 370 11.05 10.11 10.16
CA GLY A 370 11.76 11.41 10.12
C GLY A 370 12.17 11.86 8.72
N GLY A 371 11.73 11.19 7.66
CA GLY A 371 12.02 11.51 6.27
C GLY A 371 10.86 12.22 5.57
N ASN A 372 10.68 11.92 4.26
CA ASN A 372 9.72 12.60 3.40
C ASN A 372 8.48 11.77 3.04
N ALA A 373 8.28 10.60 3.67
CA ALA A 373 7.15 9.73 3.40
C ALA A 373 5.92 10.05 4.26
N LYS A 374 4.73 9.78 3.70
CA LYS A 374 3.49 9.66 4.47
C LYS A 374 3.48 8.27 5.10
N THR A 375 3.48 8.19 6.43
CA THR A 375 3.69 6.92 7.12
C THR A 375 2.53 6.54 8.01
N ILE A 376 2.11 5.26 7.92
CA ILE A 376 1.20 4.61 8.86
C ILE A 376 1.94 3.45 9.54
N MET A 377 1.91 3.43 10.86
CA MET A 377 2.25 2.28 11.68
C MET A 377 0.98 1.56 12.11
N ILE A 378 0.93 0.25 11.97
CA ILE A 378 -0.13 -0.59 12.54
C ILE A 378 0.48 -1.39 13.68
N VAL A 379 0.15 -1.01 14.92
CA VAL A 379 0.54 -1.79 16.08
C VAL A 379 -0.48 -2.91 16.30
N ASN A 380 -0.01 -4.15 16.15
CA ASN A 380 -0.81 -5.34 16.35
C ASN A 380 -0.59 -5.88 17.76
N VAL A 381 -1.69 -6.12 18.49
CA VAL A 381 -1.64 -6.56 19.88
C VAL A 381 -2.49 -7.80 20.13
N SER A 382 -2.04 -8.62 21.07
CA SER A 382 -2.82 -9.72 21.64
C SER A 382 -3.74 -9.21 22.73
N PRO A 383 -5.00 -9.68 22.81
CA PRO A 383 -5.92 -9.25 23.86
C PRO A 383 -5.70 -9.94 25.21
N CYS A 384 -4.92 -11.04 25.26
CA CYS A 384 -4.89 -11.95 26.41
C CYS A 384 -3.81 -11.60 27.44
N HIS A 385 -4.10 -11.92 28.71
CA HIS A 385 -3.24 -11.67 29.87
C HIS A 385 -1.83 -12.29 29.73
N GLY A 386 -1.71 -13.49 29.16
CA GLY A 386 -0.42 -14.14 28.93
C GLY A 386 0.57 -13.33 28.08
N ASN A 387 0.07 -12.34 27.35
CA ASN A 387 0.85 -11.45 26.48
C ASN A 387 0.92 -9.99 26.98
N LEU A 388 0.46 -9.73 28.21
CA LEU A 388 0.29 -8.38 28.76
C LEU A 388 1.55 -7.49 28.64
N ASP A 389 2.71 -8.02 29.06
CA ASP A 389 3.96 -7.25 29.04
C ASP A 389 4.40 -6.83 27.63
N GLU A 390 4.27 -7.75 26.65
CA GLU A 390 4.64 -7.49 25.27
C GLU A 390 3.63 -6.54 24.60
N THR A 391 2.34 -6.66 24.96
CA THR A 391 1.29 -5.73 24.52
C THR A 391 1.57 -4.33 25.04
N LEU A 392 1.85 -4.17 26.35
CA LEU A 392 2.21 -2.88 26.95
C LEU A 392 3.47 -2.28 26.32
N THR A 393 4.49 -3.12 26.07
CA THR A 393 5.72 -2.69 25.39
C THR A 393 5.43 -2.17 24.00
N SER A 394 4.59 -2.87 23.23
CA SER A 394 4.20 -2.48 21.86
C SER A 394 3.38 -1.20 21.84
N LEU A 395 2.43 -1.01 22.77
CA LEU A 395 1.62 0.20 22.85
C LEU A 395 2.45 1.42 23.28
N ASN A 396 3.36 1.27 24.24
CA ASN A 396 4.30 2.33 24.63
C ASN A 396 5.24 2.72 23.46
N TYR A 397 5.69 1.74 22.67
CA TYR A 397 6.48 1.98 21.49
C TYR A 397 5.70 2.77 20.44
N ALA A 398 4.48 2.37 20.16
CA ALA A 398 3.56 3.03 19.23
C ALA A 398 3.24 4.49 19.64
N THR A 399 3.09 4.75 20.94
CA THR A 399 2.90 6.11 21.44
C THR A 399 4.09 7.02 21.13
N ARG A 400 5.34 6.50 21.18
CA ARG A 400 6.52 7.27 20.78
C ARG A 400 6.57 7.53 19.30
N VAL A 401 6.17 6.55 18.48
CA VAL A 401 6.09 6.71 17.01
C VAL A 401 5.11 7.81 16.62
N LYS A 402 3.97 7.89 17.30
CA LYS A 402 2.95 8.94 17.08
C LYS A 402 3.48 10.37 17.28
N ALA A 403 4.53 10.57 18.07
CA ALA A 403 5.14 11.87 18.29
C ALA A 403 6.01 12.36 17.11
N ILE A 404 6.43 11.46 16.21
CA ILE A 404 7.34 11.77 15.11
C ILE A 404 6.60 12.52 14.00
N THR A 405 7.24 13.57 13.47
CA THR A 405 6.77 14.32 12.30
C THR A 405 7.71 14.09 11.13
N ASN A 406 7.15 13.78 9.96
CA ASN A 406 7.86 13.66 8.69
C ASN A 406 7.75 14.96 7.88
N ASN A 407 8.77 15.29 7.10
CA ASN A 407 8.74 16.41 6.16
C ASN A 407 8.27 15.90 4.78
N VAL A 408 6.97 15.70 4.63
CA VAL A 408 6.36 15.12 3.44
C VAL A 408 6.55 16.00 2.22
N GLN A 409 7.10 15.44 1.14
CA GLN A 409 7.33 16.16 -0.11
C GLN A 409 6.87 15.32 -1.31
N ARG A 410 6.32 15.99 -2.32
CA ARG A 410 5.94 15.38 -3.59
C ARG A 410 7.14 15.38 -4.55
N ASN A 411 7.40 14.25 -5.20
CA ASN A 411 8.48 14.11 -6.17
C ASN A 411 7.91 14.36 -7.57
N VAL A 412 8.13 15.56 -8.11
CA VAL A 412 7.68 15.96 -9.46
C VAL A 412 8.83 16.63 -10.18
N ASP A 413 9.07 16.18 -11.40
CA ASP A 413 10.02 16.79 -12.34
C ASP A 413 9.25 17.54 -13.44
N SER A 414 9.74 18.72 -13.84
CA SER A 414 9.25 19.36 -15.06
C SER A 414 9.59 18.51 -16.29
N LYS A 415 8.95 18.81 -17.44
CA LYS A 415 9.23 18.09 -18.69
C LYS A 415 10.71 18.12 -19.05
N GLU A 416 11.34 19.29 -18.89
CA GLU A 416 12.76 19.52 -19.21
C GLU A 416 13.68 18.70 -18.28
N ILE A 417 13.39 18.71 -16.97
CA ILE A 417 14.15 17.90 -15.98
C ILE A 417 14.00 16.41 -16.27
N ALA A 418 12.80 15.96 -16.64
CA ALA A 418 12.56 14.57 -16.98
C ALA A 418 13.36 14.13 -18.23
N LYS A 419 13.34 14.96 -19.31
CA LYS A 419 14.16 14.73 -20.49
C LYS A 419 15.66 14.66 -20.17
N LEU A 420 16.19 15.63 -19.43
CA LEU A 420 17.60 15.64 -19.03
C LEU A 420 17.99 14.40 -18.22
N LYS A 421 17.10 13.90 -17.35
CA LYS A 421 17.33 12.65 -16.61
C LYS A 421 17.38 11.43 -17.54
N GLU A 422 16.51 11.34 -18.54
CA GLU A 422 16.53 10.28 -19.55
C GLU A 422 17.84 10.29 -20.35
N VAL A 423 18.28 11.47 -20.80
CA VAL A 423 19.58 11.65 -21.48
C VAL A 423 20.74 11.19 -20.61
N ILE A 424 20.76 11.56 -19.33
CA ILE A 424 21.82 11.13 -18.40
C ILE A 424 21.83 9.60 -18.25
N VAL A 425 20.66 8.95 -18.22
CA VAL A 425 20.55 7.48 -18.13
C VAL A 425 21.08 6.83 -19.40
N LYS A 426 20.72 7.33 -20.60
CA LYS A 426 21.23 6.85 -21.89
C LYS A 426 22.76 6.95 -21.95
N LEU A 427 23.32 8.10 -21.62
CA LEU A 427 24.78 8.31 -21.58
C LEU A 427 25.51 7.37 -20.63
N ARG A 428 24.95 7.12 -19.45
CA ARG A 428 25.53 6.21 -18.45
C ARG A 428 25.45 4.75 -18.87
N SER A 429 24.48 4.36 -19.67
CA SER A 429 24.36 3.01 -20.24
C SER A 429 25.18 2.81 -21.51
N GLY A 430 25.92 3.84 -21.97
CA GLY A 430 26.74 3.78 -23.18
C GLY A 430 25.93 3.89 -24.49
N GLN A 431 24.68 4.32 -24.39
CA GLN A 431 23.84 4.56 -25.57
C GLN A 431 24.14 5.96 -26.16
N THR A 432 24.06 6.05 -27.49
CA THR A 432 24.16 7.34 -28.19
C THR A 432 22.92 8.18 -27.93
N VAL A 433 23.13 9.47 -27.72
CA VAL A 433 22.07 10.47 -27.58
C VAL A 433 21.93 11.19 -28.91
N GLU A 434 20.74 11.20 -29.47
CA GLU A 434 20.45 11.96 -30.71
C GLU A 434 20.11 13.41 -30.36
N GLU A 435 20.28 14.35 -31.34
CA GLU A 435 20.00 15.79 -31.11
C GLU A 435 18.54 16.04 -30.68
N ASP A 436 17.61 15.20 -31.11
CA ASP A 436 16.19 15.27 -30.71
C ASP A 436 15.90 14.83 -29.26
N ASP A 437 16.88 14.23 -28.61
CA ASP A 437 16.78 13.79 -27.21
C ASP A 437 17.10 14.93 -26.20
N VAL A 438 17.71 16.05 -26.66
CA VAL A 438 18.11 17.20 -25.84
C VAL A 438 17.09 18.32 -26.01
#